data_7da87ef7bb3c4c478ca0d2950ff5e18a
#
_entry.id   7da87ef7bb3c4c478ca0d2950ff5e18a
#
_cell.length_a   1.000
_cell.length_b   1.000
_cell.length_c   1.000
_cell.angle_alpha   90.00
_cell.angle_beta   90.00
_cell.angle_gamma   90.00
#
_symmetry.space_group_name_H-M   'P 1'
#
loop_
_entity.id
_entity.type
_entity.pdbx_description
1 polymer ?
#
loop_
_entity_poly.entity_id
_entity_poly.type
_entity_poly.pdbx_seq_one_letter_code
_entity_poly.pdbx_strand_id
1 'polypeptide(L)'
;MSIKISFATKTNNKNSSNLVLFSGEQFNISGLKKYLSSSEFSYINDLLKTSDLKKNMFVFELNSKKKIVLISIKKDLKSFDIENLGAEFYGRVNFGKNSEYFINSDSVVSKHENFISHFLHGLKLKSYEFKKYKTKKELRIISVIVFGVKNKPSAQNQLKFKALEEGTFYARDLVSEPGNVLHPDEYARRISSLKKDGLKINIYDEKKLKKLGMNALLGVGMGSIRGSYLVTM
;
A
#
# COMPACT_ATOMS: atom_id res chain seq x y z
N MET A 1 -1.22 -11.48 4.29
CA MET A 1 -2.55 -10.94 3.90
C MET A 1 -2.46 -10.48 2.46
N SER A 2 -3.49 -10.64 1.65
CA SER A 2 -3.46 -10.16 0.27
C SER A 2 -4.55 -9.11 0.08
N ILE A 3 -4.13 -7.94 -0.41
CA ILE A 3 -5.07 -6.94 -0.94
C ILE A 3 -5.19 -7.17 -2.43
N LYS A 4 -6.43 -7.37 -2.89
CA LYS A 4 -6.74 -7.39 -4.32
C LYS A 4 -7.29 -6.02 -4.70
N ILE A 5 -6.65 -5.36 -5.66
CA ILE A 5 -7.11 -4.09 -6.22
C ILE A 5 -7.58 -4.36 -7.65
N SER A 6 -8.78 -3.89 -7.97
CA SER A 6 -9.36 -3.95 -9.30
C SER A 6 -9.98 -2.61 -9.69
N PHE A 7 -10.20 -2.41 -10.98
CA PHE A 7 -10.71 -1.16 -11.53
C PHE A 7 -11.95 -1.41 -12.37
N ALA A 8 -13.01 -0.64 -12.13
CA ALA A 8 -14.28 -0.71 -12.84
C ALA A 8 -14.69 0.68 -13.35
N THR A 9 -15.55 0.74 -14.34
CA THR A 9 -16.14 2.02 -14.79
C THR A 9 -17.41 2.38 -14.03
N LYS A 10 -18.16 1.37 -13.59
CA LYS A 10 -19.41 1.51 -12.81
C LYS A 10 -19.45 0.46 -11.72
N THR A 11 -20.18 0.72 -10.65
CA THR A 11 -20.53 -0.30 -9.66
C THR A 11 -21.89 -0.89 -10.00
N ASN A 12 -22.00 -2.20 -9.96
CA ASN A 12 -23.29 -2.89 -10.17
C ASN A 12 -24.11 -3.00 -8.89
N ASN A 13 -23.54 -2.73 -7.70
CA ASN A 13 -24.21 -2.90 -6.40
C ASN A 13 -24.11 -1.64 -5.54
N LYS A 14 -25.08 -0.73 -5.69
CA LYS A 14 -25.14 0.50 -4.87
C LYS A 14 -25.59 0.27 -3.42
N ASN A 15 -26.31 -0.81 -3.13
CA ASN A 15 -27.09 -0.91 -1.88
C ASN A 15 -26.47 -1.78 -0.77
N SER A 16 -25.45 -2.58 -1.03
CA SER A 16 -24.88 -3.53 -0.05
C SER A 16 -23.35 -3.52 0.06
N SER A 17 -22.70 -2.50 -0.44
CA SER A 17 -21.24 -2.47 -0.53
C SER A 17 -20.66 -1.38 0.36
N ASN A 18 -19.51 -1.65 1.01
CA ASN A 18 -18.78 -0.61 1.74
C ASN A 18 -18.25 0.43 0.74
N LEU A 19 -18.68 1.67 0.90
CA LEU A 19 -18.36 2.77 -0.02
C LEU A 19 -17.32 3.70 0.59
N VAL A 20 -16.28 4.04 -0.18
CA VAL A 20 -15.26 5.01 0.20
C VAL A 20 -15.43 6.27 -0.63
N LEU A 21 -15.59 7.40 0.04
CA LEU A 21 -15.78 8.72 -0.55
C LEU A 21 -14.74 9.70 -0.02
N PHE A 22 -14.36 10.63 -0.87
CA PHE A 22 -13.45 11.71 -0.51
C PHE A 22 -14.22 13.03 -0.43
N SER A 23 -14.09 13.72 0.69
CA SER A 23 -14.68 15.04 0.93
C SER A 23 -13.63 16.14 0.93
N GLY A 24 -14.05 17.38 0.83
CA GLY A 24 -13.19 18.53 1.06
C GLY A 24 -12.76 18.66 2.52
N GLU A 25 -11.97 19.70 2.80
CA GLU A 25 -11.51 20.01 4.15
C GLU A 25 -12.68 20.09 5.14
N GLN A 26 -12.38 19.69 6.39
CA GLN A 26 -13.38 19.65 7.48
C GLN A 26 -14.64 18.86 7.11
N PHE A 27 -14.47 17.83 6.28
CA PHE A 27 -15.57 16.98 5.83
C PHE A 27 -16.71 17.72 5.13
N ASN A 28 -16.38 18.69 4.28
CA ASN A 28 -17.41 19.29 3.41
C ASN A 28 -17.94 18.23 2.44
N ILE A 29 -19.18 17.79 2.68
CA ILE A 29 -19.84 16.72 1.92
C ILE A 29 -20.83 17.23 0.87
N SER A 30 -20.95 18.53 0.65
CA SER A 30 -21.96 19.13 -0.26
C SER A 30 -21.91 18.52 -1.67
N GLY A 31 -20.72 18.24 -2.19
CA GLY A 31 -20.51 17.60 -3.50
C GLY A 31 -20.80 16.09 -3.53
N LEU A 32 -21.07 15.46 -2.40
CA LEU A 32 -21.26 14.00 -2.29
C LEU A 32 -22.74 13.57 -2.38
N LYS A 33 -23.70 14.50 -2.42
CA LYS A 33 -25.12 14.19 -2.54
C LYS A 33 -25.46 13.24 -3.68
N LYS A 34 -24.76 13.35 -4.80
CA LYS A 34 -24.97 12.49 -5.98
C LYS A 34 -24.54 11.04 -5.82
N TYR A 35 -23.75 10.73 -4.78
CA TYR A 35 -23.23 9.39 -4.50
C TYR A 35 -23.95 8.70 -3.33
N LEU A 36 -24.79 9.43 -2.61
CA LEU A 36 -25.51 8.99 -1.41
C LEU A 36 -27.02 9.12 -1.62
N SER A 37 -27.78 8.29 -0.95
CA SER A 37 -29.23 8.52 -0.84
C SER A 37 -29.50 9.72 0.08
N SER A 38 -30.69 10.30 0.01
CA SER A 38 -31.08 11.43 0.86
C SER A 38 -30.98 11.09 2.35
N SER A 39 -31.38 9.87 2.74
CA SER A 39 -31.31 9.39 4.12
C SER A 39 -29.87 9.20 4.61
N GLU A 40 -29.00 8.60 3.78
CA GLU A 40 -27.59 8.44 4.09
C GLU A 40 -26.86 9.79 4.22
N PHE A 41 -27.18 10.71 3.32
CA PHE A 41 -26.60 12.06 3.35
C PHE A 41 -27.01 12.81 4.62
N SER A 42 -28.31 12.79 4.99
CA SER A 42 -28.80 13.43 6.21
C SER A 42 -28.15 12.82 7.45
N TYR A 43 -28.13 11.50 7.55
CA TYR A 43 -27.52 10.77 8.66
C TYR A 43 -26.04 11.14 8.85
N ILE A 44 -25.25 11.10 7.78
CA ILE A 44 -23.81 11.45 7.83
C ILE A 44 -23.63 12.91 8.22
N ASN A 45 -24.43 13.82 7.61
CA ASN A 45 -24.33 15.24 7.89
C ASN A 45 -24.63 15.57 9.37
N ASP A 46 -25.61 14.90 9.97
CA ASP A 46 -25.97 15.12 11.38
C ASP A 46 -24.89 14.58 12.32
N LEU A 47 -24.31 13.43 12.04
CA LEU A 47 -23.19 12.89 12.81
C LEU A 47 -21.93 13.77 12.70
N LEU A 48 -21.65 14.35 11.55
CA LEU A 48 -20.49 15.23 11.38
C LEU A 48 -20.61 16.52 12.20
N LYS A 49 -21.82 17.05 12.44
CA LYS A 49 -22.03 18.25 13.29
C LYS A 49 -21.59 18.05 14.74
N THR A 50 -21.64 16.82 15.24
CA THR A 50 -21.30 16.47 16.60
C THR A 50 -19.93 15.81 16.76
N SER A 51 -19.20 15.61 15.64
CA SER A 51 -17.95 14.88 15.60
C SER A 51 -16.73 15.81 15.71
N ASP A 52 -15.63 15.29 16.27
CA ASP A 52 -14.33 15.98 16.20
C ASP A 52 -13.73 15.90 14.79
N LEU A 53 -13.83 16.98 14.05
CA LEU A 53 -13.39 17.09 12.64
C LEU A 53 -11.87 17.16 12.47
N LYS A 54 -11.08 17.06 13.55
CA LYS A 54 -9.60 16.99 13.47
C LYS A 54 -9.10 15.66 12.87
N LYS A 55 -9.93 14.64 12.88
CA LYS A 55 -9.62 13.34 12.26
C LYS A 55 -9.58 13.47 10.74
N ASN A 56 -8.79 12.62 10.08
CA ASN A 56 -8.75 12.58 8.62
C ASN A 56 -9.83 11.67 8.01
N MET A 57 -10.46 10.83 8.81
CA MET A 57 -11.36 9.78 8.34
C MET A 57 -12.43 9.42 9.35
N PHE A 58 -13.65 9.20 8.85
CA PHE A 58 -14.78 8.62 9.59
C PHE A 58 -15.28 7.36 8.91
N VAL A 59 -15.72 6.39 9.71
CA VAL A 59 -16.40 5.19 9.26
C VAL A 59 -17.80 5.20 9.82
N PHE A 60 -18.80 5.33 8.96
CA PHE A 60 -20.21 5.31 9.32
C PHE A 60 -20.80 3.93 9.02
N GLU A 61 -21.24 3.22 10.04
CA GLU A 61 -21.91 1.94 9.90
C GLU A 61 -23.40 2.17 9.70
N LEU A 62 -23.89 2.01 8.48
CA LEU A 62 -25.30 2.20 8.16
C LEU A 62 -26.13 0.98 8.55
N ASN A 63 -25.57 -0.20 8.40
CA ASN A 63 -26.13 -1.48 8.83
C ASN A 63 -25.03 -2.55 8.85
N SER A 64 -25.38 -3.81 9.16
CA SER A 64 -24.44 -4.93 9.24
C SER A 64 -23.71 -5.25 7.92
N LYS A 65 -24.20 -4.74 6.78
CA LYS A 65 -23.65 -5.05 5.43
C LYS A 65 -23.06 -3.85 4.72
N LYS A 66 -23.34 -2.62 5.19
CA LYS A 66 -22.93 -1.39 4.50
C LYS A 66 -22.29 -0.39 5.44
N LYS A 67 -21.08 0.01 5.09
CA LYS A 67 -20.35 1.09 5.73
C LYS A 67 -20.01 2.17 4.71
N ILE A 68 -19.98 3.41 5.15
CA ILE A 68 -19.45 4.53 4.37
C ILE A 68 -18.20 5.03 5.06
N VAL A 69 -17.11 5.01 4.33
CA VAL A 69 -15.83 5.58 4.78
C VAL A 69 -15.68 6.94 4.12
N LEU A 70 -15.62 7.97 4.93
CA LEU A 70 -15.44 9.33 4.47
C LEU A 70 -14.04 9.82 4.82
N ILE A 71 -13.28 10.26 3.81
CA ILE A 71 -11.90 10.70 3.94
C ILE A 71 -11.84 12.19 3.60
N SER A 72 -11.38 13.01 4.54
CA SER A 72 -11.18 14.44 4.33
C SER A 72 -9.88 14.71 3.60
N ILE A 73 -9.94 15.50 2.53
CA ILE A 73 -8.79 15.93 1.73
C ILE A 73 -8.47 17.39 2.05
N LYS A 74 -7.26 17.66 2.54
CA LYS A 74 -6.71 19.00 2.71
C LYS A 74 -6.26 19.58 1.35
N LYS A 75 -6.16 20.90 1.23
CA LYS A 75 -5.83 21.55 -0.05
C LYS A 75 -4.43 21.22 -0.57
N ASP A 76 -3.43 21.27 0.28
CA ASP A 76 -2.02 21.21 -0.12
C ASP A 76 -1.35 19.91 0.32
N LEU A 77 -2.00 18.76 0.00
CA LEU A 77 -1.43 17.44 0.28
C LEU A 77 -0.27 17.14 -0.66
N LYS A 78 0.85 16.69 -0.08
CA LYS A 78 1.96 16.09 -0.82
C LYS A 78 1.71 14.59 -1.04
N SER A 79 2.46 13.97 -1.94
CA SER A 79 2.32 12.53 -2.26
C SER A 79 2.36 11.65 -1.01
N PHE A 80 3.29 11.90 -0.09
CA PHE A 80 3.43 11.12 1.14
C PHE A 80 2.23 11.30 2.11
N ASP A 81 1.57 12.46 2.12
CA ASP A 81 0.37 12.67 2.93
C ASP A 81 -0.78 11.81 2.40
N ILE A 82 -0.91 11.70 1.07
CA ILE A 82 -1.91 10.86 0.41
C ILE A 82 -1.63 9.38 0.67
N GLU A 83 -0.36 8.98 0.65
CA GLU A 83 0.06 7.62 0.99
C GLU A 83 -0.26 7.30 2.46
N ASN A 84 -0.05 8.25 3.38
CA ASN A 84 -0.43 8.11 4.78
C ASN A 84 -1.95 7.96 4.96
N LEU A 85 -2.78 8.69 4.18
CA LEU A 85 -4.24 8.48 4.19
C LEU A 85 -4.61 7.06 3.74
N GLY A 86 -3.94 6.52 2.72
CA GLY A 86 -4.13 5.15 2.27
C GLY A 86 -3.72 4.12 3.33
N ALA A 87 -2.62 4.37 4.03
CA ALA A 87 -2.17 3.53 5.14
C ALA A 87 -3.12 3.59 6.35
N GLU A 88 -3.64 4.78 6.68
CA GLU A 88 -4.65 4.96 7.72
C GLU A 88 -5.95 4.23 7.37
N PHE A 89 -6.41 4.34 6.11
CA PHE A 89 -7.57 3.60 5.63
C PHE A 89 -7.40 2.10 5.86
N TYR A 90 -6.26 1.53 5.47
CA TYR A 90 -5.99 0.11 5.73
C TYR A 90 -6.09 -0.25 7.20
N GLY A 91 -5.52 0.56 8.10
CA GLY A 91 -5.56 0.33 9.54
C GLY A 91 -6.98 0.34 10.11
N ARG A 92 -7.87 1.20 9.57
CA ARG A 92 -9.24 1.34 10.05
C ARG A 92 -10.21 0.31 9.48
N VAL A 93 -9.97 -0.22 8.28
CA VAL A 93 -10.90 -1.14 7.60
C VAL A 93 -10.48 -2.60 7.69
N ASN A 94 -9.36 -2.88 8.32
CA ASN A 94 -8.80 -4.25 8.45
C ASN A 94 -9.50 -5.10 9.52
N PHE A 95 -10.83 -4.99 9.65
CA PHE A 95 -11.62 -5.64 10.68
C PHE A 95 -12.58 -6.70 10.11
N GLY A 96 -12.07 -7.79 9.59
CA GLY A 96 -12.95 -8.87 9.12
C GLY A 96 -12.23 -9.91 8.29
N LYS A 97 -12.82 -11.10 8.15
CA LYS A 97 -12.20 -12.18 7.38
C LYS A 97 -12.18 -11.88 5.88
N ASN A 98 -13.27 -11.33 5.34
CA ASN A 98 -13.39 -10.92 3.94
C ASN A 98 -14.16 -9.61 3.89
N SER A 99 -13.53 -8.54 3.42
CA SER A 99 -14.15 -7.24 3.29
C SER A 99 -13.92 -6.69 1.88
N GLU A 100 -14.99 -6.18 1.29
CA GLU A 100 -14.95 -5.54 -0.02
C GLU A 100 -15.26 -4.05 0.13
N TYR A 101 -14.43 -3.21 -0.49
CA TYR A 101 -14.55 -1.76 -0.45
C TYR A 101 -14.56 -1.18 -1.85
N PHE A 102 -15.52 -0.31 -2.13
CA PHE A 102 -15.66 0.40 -3.39
C PHE A 102 -15.18 1.84 -3.23
N ILE A 103 -14.06 2.19 -3.84
CA ILE A 103 -13.50 3.54 -3.83
C ILE A 103 -14.05 4.32 -5.02
N ASN A 104 -14.76 5.40 -4.75
CA ASN A 104 -15.26 6.30 -5.80
C ASN A 104 -14.20 7.32 -6.17
N SER A 105 -13.50 7.13 -7.28
CA SER A 105 -12.47 8.06 -7.75
C SER A 105 -13.03 9.42 -8.21
N ASP A 106 -14.31 9.47 -8.62
CA ASP A 106 -14.97 10.71 -9.04
C ASP A 106 -15.30 11.64 -7.84
N SER A 107 -15.25 11.12 -6.61
CA SER A 107 -15.44 11.92 -5.40
C SER A 107 -14.18 12.68 -4.96
N VAL A 108 -13.02 12.40 -5.54
CA VAL A 108 -11.76 13.08 -5.23
C VAL A 108 -11.83 14.54 -5.63
N VAL A 109 -11.64 15.43 -4.66
CA VAL A 109 -11.66 16.89 -4.84
C VAL A 109 -10.26 17.52 -4.86
N SER A 110 -9.20 16.70 -4.80
CA SER A 110 -7.82 17.15 -4.84
C SER A 110 -7.39 17.56 -6.25
N LYS A 111 -6.50 18.57 -6.33
CA LYS A 111 -5.78 18.93 -7.56
C LYS A 111 -4.50 18.11 -7.74
N HIS A 112 -4.12 17.28 -6.77
CA HIS A 112 -2.90 16.48 -6.84
C HIS A 112 -3.06 15.41 -7.93
N GLU A 113 -2.15 15.44 -8.90
CA GLU A 113 -2.10 14.42 -9.93
C GLU A 113 -1.87 13.03 -9.31
N ASN A 114 -2.55 12.03 -9.87
CA ASN A 114 -2.40 10.64 -9.44
C ASN A 114 -2.79 10.36 -7.98
N PHE A 115 -3.72 11.16 -7.40
CA PHE A 115 -4.17 11.00 -6.01
C PHE A 115 -4.51 9.55 -5.66
N ILE A 116 -5.37 8.90 -6.46
CA ILE A 116 -5.76 7.50 -6.22
C ILE A 116 -4.57 6.54 -6.29
N SER A 117 -3.60 6.79 -7.17
CA SER A 117 -2.40 5.95 -7.25
C SER A 117 -1.59 5.99 -5.96
N HIS A 118 -1.32 7.20 -5.42
CA HIS A 118 -0.62 7.36 -4.15
C HIS A 118 -1.42 6.78 -2.97
N PHE A 119 -2.73 7.00 -2.94
CA PHE A 119 -3.60 6.43 -1.90
C PHE A 119 -3.53 4.90 -1.88
N LEU A 120 -3.65 4.26 -3.04
CA LEU A 120 -3.56 2.80 -3.17
C LEU A 120 -2.14 2.29 -2.84
N HIS A 121 -1.11 3.05 -3.19
CA HIS A 121 0.27 2.72 -2.85
C HIS A 121 0.48 2.67 -1.34
N GLY A 122 0.07 3.72 -0.62
CA GLY A 122 0.16 3.75 0.84
C GLY A 122 -0.62 2.61 1.51
N LEU A 123 -1.83 2.31 1.00
CA LEU A 123 -2.63 1.17 1.43
C LEU A 123 -1.87 -0.15 1.24
N LYS A 124 -1.24 -0.35 0.08
CA LYS A 124 -0.44 -1.54 -0.23
C LYS A 124 0.77 -1.64 0.69
N LEU A 125 1.54 -0.56 0.84
CA LEU A 125 2.73 -0.55 1.69
C LEU A 125 2.41 -0.89 3.16
N LYS A 126 1.27 -0.43 3.66
CA LYS A 126 0.80 -0.73 5.03
C LYS A 126 0.34 -2.19 5.17
N SER A 127 -0.11 -2.81 4.10
CA SER A 127 -0.61 -4.19 4.12
C SER A 127 0.48 -5.26 4.16
N TYR A 128 1.75 -4.85 4.06
CA TYR A 128 2.86 -5.79 4.11
C TYR A 128 2.92 -6.55 5.43
N GLU A 129 3.07 -7.84 5.36
CA GLU A 129 3.27 -8.73 6.50
C GLU A 129 4.25 -9.85 6.13
N PHE A 130 5.31 -9.98 6.90
CA PHE A 130 6.23 -11.10 6.77
C PHE A 130 5.65 -12.34 7.47
N LYS A 131 5.16 -13.29 6.69
CA LYS A 131 4.49 -14.52 7.19
C LYS A 131 5.17 -15.84 6.77
N LYS A 132 6.39 -15.74 6.25
CA LYS A 132 7.08 -16.88 5.63
C LYS A 132 7.20 -18.09 6.59
N TYR A 133 7.47 -17.83 7.85
CA TYR A 133 7.73 -18.86 8.85
C TYR A 133 6.55 -19.11 9.80
N LYS A 134 5.40 -18.48 9.59
CA LYS A 134 4.21 -18.73 10.39
C LYS A 134 3.54 -20.06 9.99
N THR A 135 3.31 -20.92 10.97
CA THR A 135 2.60 -22.20 10.79
C THR A 135 1.11 -22.00 10.48
N LYS A 136 0.45 -21.06 11.18
CA LYS A 136 -0.94 -20.68 10.89
C LYS A 136 -0.96 -19.42 10.03
N LYS A 137 -1.39 -19.56 8.78
CA LYS A 137 -1.59 -18.44 7.85
C LYS A 137 -3.08 -18.11 7.79
N GLU A 138 -3.52 -17.12 8.55
CA GLU A 138 -4.86 -16.58 8.33
C GLU A 138 -4.89 -15.87 6.95
N LEU A 139 -5.70 -16.40 6.06
CA LEU A 139 -5.98 -15.79 4.76
C LEU A 139 -7.09 -14.74 4.95
N ARG A 140 -6.70 -13.52 5.22
CA ARG A 140 -7.62 -12.37 5.14
C ARG A 140 -7.43 -11.73 3.77
N ILE A 141 -8.52 -11.62 3.02
CA ILE A 141 -8.52 -10.96 1.71
C ILE A 141 -9.34 -9.69 1.84
N ILE A 142 -8.73 -8.55 1.56
CA ILE A 142 -9.42 -7.29 1.38
C ILE A 142 -9.48 -7.03 -0.12
N SER A 143 -10.70 -6.92 -0.65
CA SER A 143 -10.93 -6.53 -2.04
C SER A 143 -11.20 -5.03 -2.09
N VAL A 144 -10.42 -4.32 -2.90
CA VAL A 144 -10.61 -2.89 -3.17
C VAL A 144 -10.92 -2.71 -4.64
N ILE A 145 -12.10 -2.17 -4.92
CA ILE A 145 -12.57 -1.91 -6.28
C ILE A 145 -12.63 -0.39 -6.46
N VAL A 146 -11.75 0.13 -7.30
CA VAL A 146 -11.77 1.55 -7.67
C VAL A 146 -12.70 1.72 -8.86
N PHE A 147 -13.73 2.56 -8.72
CA PHE A 147 -14.66 2.87 -9.78
C PHE A 147 -14.78 4.37 -10.02
N GLY A 148 -15.20 4.74 -11.20
CA GLY A 148 -15.34 6.12 -11.66
C GLY A 148 -14.64 6.33 -12.99
N VAL A 149 -14.76 7.54 -13.52
CA VAL A 149 -14.17 7.96 -14.80
C VAL A 149 -12.98 8.90 -14.54
N LYS A 150 -13.16 9.83 -13.60
CA LYS A 150 -12.14 10.82 -13.22
C LYS A 150 -11.17 10.24 -12.20
N ASN A 151 -9.94 10.75 -12.19
CA ASN A 151 -8.89 10.41 -11.21
C ASN A 151 -8.52 8.91 -11.13
N LYS A 152 -8.95 8.11 -12.09
CA LYS A 152 -8.58 6.70 -12.17
C LYS A 152 -7.11 6.56 -12.58
N PRO A 153 -6.32 5.69 -11.92
CA PRO A 153 -4.94 5.46 -12.31
C PRO A 153 -4.78 5.01 -13.75
N SER A 154 -3.90 5.65 -14.51
CA SER A 154 -3.51 5.18 -15.85
C SER A 154 -2.80 3.82 -15.77
N ALA A 155 -2.79 3.06 -16.87
CA ALA A 155 -2.06 1.79 -16.93
C ALA A 155 -0.57 1.96 -16.60
N GLN A 156 0.06 3.05 -17.08
CA GLN A 156 1.45 3.37 -16.77
C GLN A 156 1.67 3.59 -15.27
N ASN A 157 0.80 4.36 -14.61
CA ASN A 157 0.89 4.58 -13.17
C ASN A 157 0.66 3.29 -12.37
N GLN A 158 -0.27 2.44 -12.79
CA GLN A 158 -0.47 1.13 -12.17
C GLN A 158 0.81 0.28 -12.23
N LEU A 159 1.48 0.23 -13.37
CA LEU A 159 2.75 -0.49 -13.54
C LEU A 159 3.87 0.13 -12.69
N LYS A 160 4.00 1.47 -12.69
CA LYS A 160 4.99 2.18 -11.87
C LYS A 160 4.83 1.86 -10.39
N PHE A 161 3.64 2.02 -9.84
CA PHE A 161 3.40 1.78 -8.41
C PHE A 161 3.53 0.31 -8.05
N LYS A 162 3.12 -0.60 -8.94
CA LYS A 162 3.35 -2.04 -8.77
C LYS A 162 4.84 -2.36 -8.64
N ALA A 163 5.69 -1.82 -9.50
CA ALA A 163 7.14 -2.02 -9.44
C ALA A 163 7.74 -1.48 -8.13
N LEU A 164 7.30 -0.28 -7.68
CA LEU A 164 7.72 0.30 -6.40
C LEU A 164 7.31 -0.57 -5.20
N GLU A 165 6.10 -1.12 -5.23
CA GLU A 165 5.59 -2.03 -4.20
C GLU A 165 6.38 -3.34 -4.14
N GLU A 166 6.62 -3.97 -5.30
CA GLU A 166 7.37 -5.22 -5.40
C GLU A 166 8.82 -5.03 -4.91
N GLY A 167 9.49 -3.95 -5.31
CA GLY A 167 10.84 -3.61 -4.84
C GLY A 167 10.89 -3.35 -3.33
N THR A 168 9.93 -2.58 -2.80
CA THR A 168 9.84 -2.31 -1.37
C THR A 168 9.58 -3.58 -0.57
N PHE A 169 8.69 -4.45 -1.04
CA PHE A 169 8.39 -5.71 -0.35
C PHE A 169 9.57 -6.68 -0.41
N TYR A 170 10.26 -6.74 -1.54
CA TYR A 170 11.50 -7.49 -1.65
C TYR A 170 12.55 -7.05 -0.63
N ALA A 171 12.77 -5.73 -0.51
CA ALA A 171 13.70 -5.18 0.49
C ALA A 171 13.26 -5.50 1.93
N ARG A 172 11.96 -5.35 2.25
CA ARG A 172 11.41 -5.70 3.57
C ARG A 172 11.52 -7.19 3.88
N ASP A 173 11.33 -8.05 2.88
CA ASP A 173 11.52 -9.50 3.04
C ASP A 173 12.98 -9.81 3.38
N LEU A 174 13.95 -9.19 2.71
CA LEU A 174 15.36 -9.36 3.03
C LEU A 174 15.69 -8.94 4.46
N VAL A 175 15.18 -7.80 4.91
CA VAL A 175 15.39 -7.31 6.29
C VAL A 175 14.73 -8.21 7.34
N SER A 176 13.61 -8.84 6.99
CA SER A 176 12.83 -9.69 7.92
C SER A 176 13.33 -11.14 7.98
N GLU A 177 14.22 -11.52 7.09
CA GLU A 177 14.80 -12.88 7.11
C GLU A 177 15.73 -13.07 8.31
N PRO A 178 15.69 -14.22 8.98
CA PRO A 178 16.60 -14.52 10.07
C PRO A 178 18.03 -14.77 9.56
N GLY A 179 19.05 -14.44 10.39
CA GLY A 179 20.46 -14.55 10.02
C GLY A 179 20.94 -15.94 9.64
N ASN A 180 20.29 -17.00 10.14
CA ASN A 180 20.57 -18.39 9.73
C ASN A 180 20.04 -18.74 8.33
N VAL A 181 19.24 -17.86 7.72
CA VAL A 181 18.75 -17.99 6.35
C VAL A 181 19.40 -16.96 5.44
N LEU A 182 19.40 -15.68 5.84
CA LEU A 182 19.99 -14.61 5.06
C LEU A 182 21.43 -14.33 5.53
N HIS A 183 22.35 -15.16 5.13
CA HIS A 183 23.78 -14.96 5.30
C HIS A 183 24.41 -14.38 4.00
N PRO A 184 25.69 -13.95 4.00
CA PRO A 184 26.28 -13.19 2.88
C PRO A 184 26.17 -13.85 1.51
N ASP A 185 26.43 -15.13 1.40
CA ASP A 185 26.34 -15.91 0.16
C ASP A 185 24.88 -16.00 -0.35
N GLU A 186 23.90 -16.26 0.53
CA GLU A 186 22.49 -16.29 0.17
C GLU A 186 22.00 -14.89 -0.23
N TYR A 187 22.47 -13.83 0.46
CA TYR A 187 22.14 -12.46 0.10
C TYR A 187 22.66 -12.11 -1.31
N ALA A 188 23.93 -12.41 -1.59
CA ALA A 188 24.52 -12.22 -2.91
C ALA A 188 23.75 -13.01 -4.00
N ARG A 189 23.37 -14.26 -3.71
CA ARG A 189 22.57 -15.10 -4.61
C ARG A 189 21.20 -14.47 -4.90
N ARG A 190 20.49 -13.99 -3.87
CA ARG A 190 19.18 -13.34 -4.05
C ARG A 190 19.30 -12.05 -4.86
N ILE A 191 20.29 -11.21 -4.59
CA ILE A 191 20.52 -10.01 -5.40
C ILE A 191 20.83 -10.41 -6.85
N SER A 192 21.63 -11.45 -7.08
CA SER A 192 21.94 -11.93 -8.43
C SER A 192 20.69 -12.30 -9.24
N SER A 193 19.61 -12.72 -8.58
CA SER A 193 18.35 -13.05 -9.26
C SER A 193 17.68 -11.83 -9.92
N LEU A 194 18.01 -10.60 -9.49
CA LEU A 194 17.49 -9.37 -10.08
C LEU A 194 18.03 -9.09 -11.48
N LYS A 195 19.01 -9.88 -11.98
CA LYS A 195 19.43 -9.85 -13.39
C LYS A 195 18.26 -10.08 -14.34
N LYS A 196 17.29 -10.89 -13.93
CA LYS A 196 16.05 -11.14 -14.72
C LYS A 196 15.19 -9.88 -14.91
N ASP A 197 15.34 -8.91 -13.99
CA ASP A 197 14.63 -7.64 -14.02
C ASP A 197 15.45 -6.54 -14.77
N GLY A 198 16.53 -6.95 -15.46
CA GLY A 198 17.34 -6.08 -16.31
C GLY A 198 18.54 -5.43 -15.60
N LEU A 199 18.79 -5.72 -14.33
CA LEU A 199 19.93 -5.15 -13.62
C LEU A 199 21.24 -5.81 -14.01
N LYS A 200 22.30 -5.01 -14.23
CA LYS A 200 23.65 -5.50 -14.43
C LYS A 200 24.33 -5.72 -13.09
N ILE A 201 24.43 -6.98 -12.68
CA ILE A 201 24.93 -7.36 -11.35
C ILE A 201 26.24 -8.13 -11.46
N ASN A 202 27.28 -7.69 -10.73
CA ASN A 202 28.54 -8.39 -10.56
C ASN A 202 28.71 -8.81 -9.11
N ILE A 203 29.21 -10.03 -8.90
CA ILE A 203 29.48 -10.59 -7.58
C ILE A 203 31.00 -10.86 -7.48
N TYR A 204 31.59 -10.33 -6.42
CA TYR A 204 32.98 -10.52 -6.05
C TYR A 204 33.02 -11.36 -4.78
N ASP A 205 33.51 -12.60 -4.92
CA ASP A 205 33.79 -13.52 -3.83
C ASP A 205 35.13 -13.21 -3.16
N GLU A 206 35.49 -13.89 -2.08
CA GLU A 206 36.72 -13.69 -1.35
C GLU A 206 37.97 -13.78 -2.22
N LYS A 207 38.02 -14.70 -3.20
CA LYS A 207 39.12 -14.85 -4.11
C LYS A 207 39.34 -13.60 -4.97
N LYS A 208 38.27 -13.04 -5.48
CA LYS A 208 38.28 -11.81 -6.25
C LYS A 208 38.58 -10.60 -5.39
N LEU A 209 38.02 -10.51 -4.18
CA LEU A 209 38.28 -9.44 -3.22
C LEU A 209 39.74 -9.41 -2.83
N LYS A 210 40.39 -10.56 -2.58
CA LYS A 210 41.78 -10.67 -2.29
C LYS A 210 42.66 -10.19 -3.45
N LYS A 211 42.32 -10.56 -4.69
CA LYS A 211 43.03 -10.07 -5.89
C LYS A 211 42.93 -8.56 -6.07
N LEU A 212 41.82 -7.95 -5.63
CA LEU A 212 41.60 -6.50 -5.68
C LEU A 212 42.21 -5.76 -4.50
N GLY A 213 42.88 -6.44 -3.57
CA GLY A 213 43.50 -5.83 -2.39
C GLY A 213 42.50 -5.32 -1.36
N MET A 214 41.25 -5.80 -1.36
CA MET A 214 40.16 -5.35 -0.45
C MET A 214 40.32 -6.02 0.95
N ASN A 215 41.52 -5.93 1.53
CA ASN A 215 41.87 -6.65 2.76
C ASN A 215 41.06 -6.19 3.98
N ALA A 216 40.72 -4.90 4.07
CA ALA A 216 39.88 -4.39 5.17
C ALA A 216 38.52 -5.07 5.22
N LEU A 217 37.86 -5.22 4.05
CA LEU A 217 36.59 -5.94 3.94
C LEU A 217 36.71 -7.41 4.33
N LEU A 218 37.79 -8.06 3.87
CA LEU A 218 38.08 -9.45 4.24
C LEU A 218 38.37 -9.60 5.73
N GLY A 219 39.07 -8.62 6.33
CA GLY A 219 39.40 -8.59 7.78
C GLY A 219 38.10 -8.57 8.64
N VAL A 220 37.11 -7.81 8.24
CA VAL A 220 35.78 -7.80 8.94
C VAL A 220 35.10 -9.17 8.92
N GLY A 221 35.25 -9.91 7.82
CA GLY A 221 34.62 -11.24 7.66
C GLY A 221 35.42 -12.40 8.30
N MET A 222 36.65 -12.19 8.74
CA MET A 222 37.54 -13.28 9.18
C MET A 222 37.01 -14.10 10.36
N GLY A 223 36.19 -13.51 11.24
CA GLY A 223 35.61 -14.22 12.37
C GLY A 223 34.38 -15.07 12.00
N SER A 224 33.93 -15.05 10.75
CA SER A 224 32.77 -15.81 10.27
C SER A 224 33.20 -17.06 9.53
N ILE A 225 32.43 -18.14 9.68
CA ILE A 225 32.53 -19.32 8.84
C ILE A 225 31.98 -19.10 7.41
N ARG A 226 31.30 -17.97 7.18
CA ARG A 226 30.73 -17.57 5.90
C ARG A 226 31.62 -16.59 5.20
N GLY A 227 31.81 -16.76 3.90
CA GLY A 227 32.62 -15.90 3.08
C GLY A 227 32.08 -14.48 2.93
N SER A 228 33.01 -13.54 2.67
CA SER A 228 32.66 -12.14 2.37
C SER A 228 32.34 -11.96 0.88
N TYR A 229 31.38 -11.09 0.58
CA TYR A 229 30.96 -10.79 -0.79
C TYR A 229 30.83 -9.29 -0.98
N LEU A 230 31.16 -8.81 -2.17
CA LEU A 230 30.80 -7.47 -2.67
C LEU A 230 29.90 -7.64 -3.89
N VAL A 231 28.78 -6.93 -3.88
CA VAL A 231 27.85 -6.91 -5.01
C VAL A 231 27.75 -5.48 -5.55
N THR A 232 27.92 -5.33 -6.86
CA THR A 232 27.68 -4.06 -7.58
C THR A 232 26.49 -4.22 -8.50
N MET A 233 25.67 -3.15 -8.56
CA MET A 233 24.47 -3.07 -9.41
C MET A 233 24.52 -1.79 -10.24
#